data_3143f100a72e725fb5f39a574223d820
#
_entry.id   3143f100a72e725fb5f39a574223d820
#
_cell.length_a   1.000
_cell.length_b   1.000
_cell.length_c   1.000
_cell.angle_alpha   90.00
_cell.angle_beta   90.00
_cell.angle_gamma   90.00
#
_symmetry.space_group_name_H-M   'P 1'
#
loop_
_entity.id
_entity.type
_entity.pdbx_description
1 polymer ?
#
loop_
_entity_poly.entity_id
_entity_poly.type
_entity_poly.pdbx_seq_one_letter_code
_entity_poly.pdbx_strand_id
1 'polypeptide(L)'
;SILFFMLWSLRNKNFFGAGILWSIAILIKPNALLLAPVFIFFRRWYILFGSIFSICAVCTPFFYLDSNSISHFLQINLSPTQFKGALTHAGNVGLIGLLVSVSAKTSNLPLSELSHIKQLPLLSSLIIYSIPIFFSIINLLAAKYSFSKYPELHVGLWMTTFFLIYKDVWEHHYVFILPILIFLYICYEDKRLIFIYIALALPTSFILFDLKSGVYGPIDPERSWTILQSVIHRSTKLIPTIVLYFWIIKRMFMCK
;
A
#
# COMPACT_ATOMS: atom_id res chain seq x y z
N SER A 1 7.16 15.34 3.30
CA SER A 1 6.72 14.01 3.74
C SER A 1 7.87 13.26 4.41
N ILE A 2 7.58 12.56 5.52
CA ILE A 2 8.57 11.81 6.32
C ILE A 2 9.26 10.74 5.46
N LEU A 3 8.52 10.05 4.59
CA LEU A 3 9.10 9.03 3.69
C LEU A 3 10.11 9.62 2.71
N PHE A 4 9.91 10.84 2.26
CA PHE A 4 10.90 11.52 1.42
C PHE A 4 12.21 11.75 2.17
N PHE A 5 12.14 12.27 3.40
CA PHE A 5 13.34 12.48 4.23
C PHE A 5 14.00 11.17 4.65
N MET A 6 13.22 10.12 4.87
CA MET A 6 13.75 8.77 5.09
C MET A 6 14.59 8.30 3.89
N LEU A 7 14.06 8.43 2.67
CA LEU A 7 14.78 8.08 1.44
C LEU A 7 16.05 8.91 1.25
N TRP A 8 15.97 10.20 1.54
CA TRP A 8 17.12 11.10 1.54
C TRP A 8 18.21 10.64 2.53
N SER A 9 17.81 10.28 3.76
CA SER A 9 18.72 9.74 4.77
C SER A 9 19.35 8.42 4.34
N LEU A 10 18.58 7.51 3.73
CA LEU A 10 19.08 6.25 3.19
C LEU A 10 20.15 6.49 2.11
N ARG A 11 19.90 7.42 1.20
CA ARG A 11 20.82 7.75 0.11
C ARG A 11 22.12 8.37 0.63
N ASN A 12 22.03 9.18 1.69
CA ASN A 12 23.19 9.75 2.38
C ASN A 12 23.84 8.79 3.37
N LYS A 13 23.47 7.51 3.39
CA LYS A 13 24.00 6.46 4.28
C LYS A 13 23.79 6.74 5.77
N ASN A 14 22.90 7.67 6.12
CA ASN A 14 22.48 7.90 7.51
C ASN A 14 21.39 6.88 7.88
N PHE A 15 21.80 5.64 8.12
CA PHE A 15 20.86 4.53 8.36
C PHE A 15 20.12 4.68 9.69
N PHE A 16 20.77 5.18 10.73
CA PHE A 16 20.11 5.39 12.03
C PHE A 16 19.03 6.48 11.92
N GLY A 17 19.33 7.62 11.30
CA GLY A 17 18.37 8.69 11.05
C GLY A 17 17.20 8.23 10.16
N ALA A 18 17.48 7.39 9.14
CA ALA A 18 16.44 6.77 8.33
C ALA A 18 15.51 5.88 9.17
N GLY A 19 16.04 5.16 10.16
CA GLY A 19 15.27 4.35 11.11
C GLY A 19 14.34 5.18 11.98
N ILE A 20 14.82 6.32 12.50
CA ILE A 20 13.99 7.27 13.26
C ILE A 20 12.82 7.79 12.39
N LEU A 21 13.11 8.23 11.17
CA LEU A 21 12.09 8.73 10.25
C LEU A 21 11.10 7.64 9.84
N TRP A 22 11.57 6.41 9.65
CA TRP A 22 10.70 5.27 9.37
C TRP A 22 9.76 4.96 10.54
N SER A 23 10.24 4.99 11.78
CA SER A 23 9.41 4.76 12.96
C SER A 23 8.33 5.84 13.11
N ILE A 24 8.65 7.11 12.86
CA ILE A 24 7.67 8.18 12.87
C ILE A 24 6.59 7.92 11.79
N ALA A 25 6.99 7.45 10.60
CA ALA A 25 6.05 7.08 9.55
C ALA A 25 5.14 5.92 10.00
N ILE A 26 5.66 4.91 10.72
CA ILE A 26 4.87 3.80 11.29
C ILE A 26 3.86 4.30 12.33
N LEU A 27 4.30 5.17 13.24
CA LEU A 27 3.43 5.73 14.28
C LEU A 27 2.29 6.58 13.72
N ILE A 28 2.53 7.30 12.62
CA ILE A 28 1.48 8.05 11.90
C ILE A 28 0.56 7.08 11.17
N LYS A 29 1.13 6.08 10.48
CA LYS A 29 0.36 5.09 9.74
C LYS A 29 1.10 3.75 9.65
N PRO A 30 0.54 2.68 10.24
CA PRO A 30 1.20 1.37 10.34
C PRO A 30 1.61 0.74 9.00
N ASN A 31 1.05 1.22 7.87
CA ASN A 31 1.38 0.70 6.53
C ASN A 31 2.88 0.81 6.19
N ALA A 32 3.59 1.79 6.78
CA ALA A 32 5.04 1.90 6.61
C ALA A 32 5.82 0.71 7.20
N LEU A 33 5.20 -0.10 8.08
CA LEU A 33 5.78 -1.34 8.61
C LEU A 33 6.09 -2.37 7.51
N LEU A 34 5.43 -2.28 6.36
CA LEU A 34 5.70 -3.13 5.20
C LEU A 34 7.12 -2.99 4.62
N LEU A 35 7.87 -1.98 5.03
CA LEU A 35 9.30 -1.88 4.71
C LEU A 35 10.19 -2.73 5.62
N ALA A 36 9.66 -3.27 6.73
CA ALA A 36 10.44 -4.11 7.66
C ALA A 36 11.13 -5.30 6.96
N PRO A 37 10.46 -6.09 6.08
CA PRO A 37 11.10 -7.19 5.38
C PRO A 37 12.32 -6.75 4.56
N VAL A 38 12.26 -5.55 3.95
CA VAL A 38 13.39 -4.98 3.18
C VAL A 38 14.61 -4.80 4.08
N PHE A 39 14.42 -4.11 5.21
CA PHE A 39 15.53 -3.79 6.11
C PHE A 39 16.10 -5.03 6.80
N ILE A 40 15.25 -6.01 7.15
CA ILE A 40 15.66 -7.29 7.71
C ILE A 40 16.46 -8.09 6.66
N PHE A 41 15.92 -8.23 5.44
CA PHE A 41 16.56 -9.00 4.37
C PHE A 41 17.93 -8.46 4.00
N PHE A 42 18.07 -7.13 3.90
CA PHE A 42 19.35 -6.49 3.63
C PHE A 42 20.23 -6.27 4.85
N ARG A 43 19.86 -6.84 6.03
CA ARG A 43 20.59 -6.75 7.30
C ARG A 43 20.92 -5.30 7.68
N ARG A 44 19.95 -4.39 7.48
CA ARG A 44 20.12 -2.96 7.81
C ARG A 44 19.82 -2.70 9.28
N TRP A 45 20.57 -3.32 10.17
CA TRP A 45 20.36 -3.30 11.61
C TRP A 45 20.31 -1.89 12.20
N TYR A 46 21.13 -0.96 11.70
CA TYR A 46 21.10 0.43 12.17
C TYR A 46 19.75 1.12 11.90
N ILE A 47 19.05 0.78 10.84
CA ILE A 47 17.70 1.27 10.58
C ILE A 47 16.73 0.70 11.61
N LEU A 48 16.79 -0.61 11.86
CA LEU A 48 15.95 -1.28 12.85
C LEU A 48 16.20 -0.75 14.26
N PHE A 49 17.47 -0.58 14.64
CA PHE A 49 17.83 0.01 15.94
C PHE A 49 17.35 1.45 16.08
N GLY A 50 17.54 2.30 15.07
CA GLY A 50 17.02 3.68 15.06
C GLY A 50 15.51 3.72 15.19
N SER A 51 14.81 2.79 14.52
CA SER A 51 13.35 2.67 14.60
C SER A 51 12.88 2.23 16.00
N ILE A 52 13.46 1.16 16.55
CA ILE A 52 13.13 0.66 17.89
C ILE A 52 13.41 1.75 18.93
N PHE A 53 14.57 2.38 18.87
CA PHE A 53 14.92 3.48 19.78
C PHE A 53 13.89 4.61 19.74
N SER A 54 13.51 5.05 18.55
CA SER A 54 12.55 6.12 18.38
C SER A 54 11.14 5.73 18.86
N ILE A 55 10.68 4.50 18.55
CA ILE A 55 9.40 3.99 19.05
C ILE A 55 9.41 3.95 20.58
N CYS A 56 10.45 3.40 21.20
CA CYS A 56 10.58 3.38 22.63
C CYS A 56 10.56 4.80 23.23
N ALA A 57 11.36 5.72 22.66
CA ALA A 57 11.42 7.09 23.16
C ALA A 57 10.07 7.83 23.09
N VAL A 58 9.31 7.63 22.01
CA VAL A 58 8.02 8.30 21.80
C VAL A 58 6.90 7.62 22.58
N CYS A 59 6.88 6.28 22.63
CA CYS A 59 5.76 5.53 23.21
C CYS A 59 5.90 5.31 24.72
N THR A 60 7.12 5.28 25.27
CA THR A 60 7.34 5.03 26.71
C THR A 60 6.59 6.00 27.62
N PRO A 61 6.60 7.33 27.40
CA PRO A 61 5.85 8.24 28.25
C PRO A 61 4.33 7.94 28.23
N PHE A 62 3.80 7.60 27.06
CA PHE A 62 2.40 7.28 26.89
C PHE A 62 2.00 5.98 27.61
N PHE A 63 2.81 4.92 27.45
CA PHE A 63 2.56 3.64 28.09
C PHE A 63 2.82 3.66 29.61
N TYR A 64 3.68 4.56 30.07
CA TYR A 64 3.90 4.79 31.49
C TYR A 64 2.68 5.42 32.17
N LEU A 65 1.99 6.32 31.46
CA LEU A 65 0.78 6.99 31.97
C LEU A 65 -0.46 6.09 31.97
N ASP A 66 -0.56 5.17 31.00
CA ASP A 66 -1.67 4.22 30.90
C ASP A 66 -1.17 2.83 30.45
N SER A 67 -1.12 1.90 31.41
CA SER A 67 -0.68 0.52 31.18
C SER A 67 -1.55 -0.26 30.18
N ASN A 68 -2.81 0.14 29.99
CA ASN A 68 -3.74 -0.51 29.05
C ASN A 68 -3.59 0.02 27.62
N SER A 69 -2.87 1.12 27.44
CA SER A 69 -2.76 1.78 26.13
C SER A 69 -2.12 0.90 25.07
N ILE A 70 -1.20 -0.02 25.42
CA ILE A 70 -0.61 -0.98 24.48
C ILE A 70 -1.69 -1.92 23.94
N SER A 71 -2.52 -2.48 24.82
CA SER A 71 -3.59 -3.40 24.41
C SER A 71 -4.64 -2.69 23.54
N HIS A 72 -5.03 -1.47 23.91
CA HIS A 72 -5.93 -0.63 23.11
C HIS A 72 -5.33 -0.28 21.74
N PHE A 73 -4.05 0.13 21.70
CA PHE A 73 -3.36 0.41 20.44
C PHE A 73 -3.32 -0.81 19.52
N LEU A 74 -2.99 -2.00 20.05
CA LEU A 74 -2.97 -3.24 19.28
C LEU A 74 -4.37 -3.65 18.82
N GLN A 75 -5.38 -3.51 19.68
CA GLN A 75 -6.77 -3.80 19.31
C GLN A 75 -7.26 -2.90 18.17
N ILE A 76 -6.98 -1.60 18.23
CA ILE A 76 -7.44 -0.64 17.23
C ILE A 76 -6.68 -0.83 15.90
N ASN A 77 -5.37 -1.05 15.96
CA ASN A 77 -4.53 -1.03 14.74
C ASN A 77 -4.28 -2.41 14.13
N LEU A 78 -4.31 -3.48 14.92
CA LEU A 78 -4.07 -4.85 14.43
C LEU A 78 -5.35 -5.69 14.37
N SER A 79 -6.43 -5.26 15.04
CA SER A 79 -7.71 -5.94 14.89
C SER A 79 -8.22 -5.72 13.47
N PRO A 80 -8.54 -6.79 12.73
CA PRO A 80 -9.14 -6.62 11.43
C PRO A 80 -10.48 -5.89 11.62
N THR A 81 -10.56 -4.65 11.16
CA THR A 81 -11.83 -3.92 11.09
C THR A 81 -12.73 -4.67 10.13
N GLN A 82 -13.55 -5.54 10.68
CA GLN A 82 -14.48 -6.37 9.91
C GLN A 82 -15.76 -5.57 9.63
N PHE A 83 -15.65 -4.49 8.87
CA PHE A 83 -16.85 -3.93 8.27
C PHE A 83 -17.34 -4.89 7.19
N LYS A 84 -18.55 -5.43 7.38
CA LYS A 84 -19.20 -6.22 6.32
C LYS A 84 -19.20 -5.39 5.03
N GLY A 85 -18.74 -5.98 3.93
CA GLY A 85 -18.63 -5.30 2.65
C GLY A 85 -17.39 -4.42 2.43
N ALA A 86 -16.47 -4.29 3.40
CA ALA A 86 -15.26 -3.47 3.23
C ALA A 86 -14.38 -3.92 2.06
N LEU A 87 -14.32 -5.23 1.79
CA LEU A 87 -13.52 -5.78 0.68
C LEU A 87 -14.01 -5.33 -0.69
N THR A 88 -15.32 -5.13 -0.83
CA THR A 88 -15.98 -4.77 -2.10
C THR A 88 -16.32 -3.29 -2.20
N HIS A 89 -16.17 -2.53 -1.11
CA HIS A 89 -16.53 -1.12 -1.07
C HIS A 89 -15.89 -0.33 -2.22
N ALA A 90 -16.64 0.59 -2.81
CA ALA A 90 -16.18 1.43 -3.92
C ALA A 90 -14.89 2.21 -3.60
N GLY A 91 -14.70 2.62 -2.36
CA GLY A 91 -13.46 3.25 -1.89
C GLY A 91 -12.22 2.35 -1.89
N ASN A 92 -12.39 1.02 -1.96
CA ASN A 92 -11.28 0.08 -2.09
C ASN A 92 -10.82 -0.01 -3.55
N VAL A 93 -9.74 0.68 -3.87
CA VAL A 93 -9.20 0.82 -5.22
C VAL A 93 -7.96 -0.03 -5.48
N GLY A 94 -7.68 -1.01 -4.61
CA GLY A 94 -6.57 -1.96 -4.77
C GLY A 94 -6.89 -3.14 -5.68
N LEU A 95 -5.85 -3.89 -6.07
CA LEU A 95 -5.98 -5.08 -6.93
C LEU A 95 -6.85 -6.15 -6.27
N ILE A 96 -6.64 -6.43 -5.00
CA ILE A 96 -7.43 -7.42 -4.26
C ILE A 96 -8.91 -7.00 -4.23
N GLY A 97 -9.20 -5.72 -3.94
CA GLY A 97 -10.57 -5.19 -3.96
C GLY A 97 -11.25 -5.36 -5.33
N LEU A 98 -10.51 -5.12 -6.43
CA LEU A 98 -11.01 -5.35 -7.79
C LEU A 98 -11.40 -6.82 -7.99
N LEU A 99 -10.50 -7.74 -7.70
CA LEU A 99 -10.71 -9.17 -7.95
C LEU A 99 -11.83 -9.74 -7.08
N VAL A 100 -11.91 -9.32 -5.81
CA VAL A 100 -13.01 -9.71 -4.91
C VAL A 100 -14.36 -9.21 -5.47
N SER A 101 -14.43 -7.94 -5.87
CA SER A 101 -15.67 -7.35 -6.40
C SER A 101 -16.11 -8.03 -7.70
N VAL A 102 -15.21 -8.25 -8.65
CA VAL A 102 -15.51 -8.96 -9.91
C VAL A 102 -15.96 -10.39 -9.63
N SER A 103 -15.23 -11.12 -8.77
CA SER A 103 -15.57 -12.50 -8.43
C SER A 103 -16.93 -12.62 -7.73
N ALA A 104 -17.24 -11.71 -6.82
CA ALA A 104 -18.52 -11.70 -6.12
C ALA A 104 -19.68 -11.43 -7.10
N LYS A 105 -19.53 -10.44 -8.00
CA LYS A 105 -20.55 -10.10 -8.99
C LYS A 105 -20.77 -11.23 -10.01
N THR A 106 -19.71 -11.88 -10.47
CA THR A 106 -19.83 -13.02 -11.40
C THR A 106 -20.48 -14.24 -10.75
N SER A 107 -20.36 -14.36 -9.43
CA SER A 107 -20.94 -15.46 -8.64
C SER A 107 -22.29 -15.10 -8.00
N ASN A 108 -22.84 -13.92 -8.30
CA ASN A 108 -24.09 -13.40 -7.72
C ASN A 108 -24.12 -13.39 -6.18
N LEU A 109 -22.95 -13.14 -5.55
CA LEU A 109 -22.85 -13.05 -4.11
C LEU A 109 -23.22 -11.64 -3.60
N PRO A 110 -23.88 -11.53 -2.43
CA PRO A 110 -24.26 -10.24 -1.86
C PRO A 110 -23.02 -9.48 -1.38
N LEU A 111 -22.66 -8.40 -2.07
CA LEU A 111 -21.47 -7.58 -1.78
C LEU A 111 -21.46 -7.04 -0.34
N SER A 112 -22.64 -6.71 0.19
CA SER A 112 -22.79 -6.16 1.55
C SER A 112 -22.42 -7.12 2.68
N GLU A 113 -22.41 -8.41 2.41
CA GLU A 113 -22.17 -9.45 3.42
C GLU A 113 -20.75 -10.04 3.34
N LEU A 114 -20.01 -9.68 2.27
CA LEU A 114 -18.66 -10.16 2.07
C LEU A 114 -17.69 -9.50 3.05
N SER A 115 -17.28 -10.29 4.05
CA SER A 115 -16.27 -9.91 5.04
C SER A 115 -14.94 -10.65 4.85
N HIS A 116 -14.97 -11.80 4.18
CA HIS A 116 -13.78 -12.65 4.00
C HIS A 116 -13.67 -13.19 2.57
N ILE A 117 -12.43 -13.26 2.06
CA ILE A 117 -12.12 -13.84 0.74
C ILE A 117 -12.58 -15.30 0.64
N LYS A 118 -12.59 -16.03 1.76
CA LYS A 118 -13.06 -17.43 1.83
C LYS A 118 -14.52 -17.64 1.45
N GLN A 119 -15.33 -16.57 1.44
CA GLN A 119 -16.73 -16.63 1.01
C GLN A 119 -16.89 -16.67 -0.51
N LEU A 120 -15.83 -16.38 -1.25
CA LEU A 120 -15.79 -16.49 -2.72
C LEU A 120 -15.65 -17.95 -3.17
N PRO A 121 -15.97 -18.24 -4.44
CA PRO A 121 -15.66 -19.54 -5.04
C PRO A 121 -14.20 -19.94 -4.84
N LEU A 122 -13.96 -21.24 -4.62
CA LEU A 122 -12.63 -21.75 -4.28
C LEU A 122 -11.53 -21.28 -5.24
N LEU A 123 -11.78 -21.36 -6.55
CA LEU A 123 -10.81 -20.95 -7.57
C LEU A 123 -10.46 -19.45 -7.44
N SER A 124 -11.46 -18.60 -7.26
CA SER A 124 -11.26 -17.16 -7.05
C SER A 124 -10.46 -16.87 -5.78
N SER A 125 -10.77 -17.56 -4.71
CA SER A 125 -10.04 -17.43 -3.43
C SER A 125 -8.57 -17.83 -3.59
N LEU A 126 -8.30 -18.96 -4.27
CA LEU A 126 -6.93 -19.44 -4.53
C LEU A 126 -6.13 -18.43 -5.39
N ILE A 127 -6.74 -17.89 -6.45
CA ILE A 127 -6.10 -16.85 -7.28
C ILE A 127 -5.77 -15.62 -6.42
N ILE A 128 -6.71 -15.13 -5.63
CA ILE A 128 -6.51 -13.94 -4.79
C ILE A 128 -5.40 -14.18 -3.76
N TYR A 129 -5.37 -15.33 -3.09
CA TYR A 129 -4.31 -15.67 -2.13
C TYR A 129 -2.94 -15.90 -2.78
N SER A 130 -2.88 -16.26 -4.06
CA SER A 130 -1.61 -16.42 -4.77
C SER A 130 -0.93 -15.08 -5.10
N ILE A 131 -1.69 -13.98 -5.20
CA ILE A 131 -1.15 -12.66 -5.57
C ILE A 131 -0.08 -12.14 -4.60
N PRO A 132 -0.30 -12.12 -3.27
CA PRO A 132 0.74 -11.71 -2.32
C PRO A 132 2.01 -12.57 -2.43
N ILE A 133 1.86 -13.87 -2.64
CA ILE A 133 2.97 -14.79 -2.80
C ILE A 133 3.75 -14.45 -4.07
N PHE A 134 3.05 -14.27 -5.19
CA PHE A 134 3.65 -13.93 -6.48
C PHE A 134 4.47 -12.63 -6.42
N PHE A 135 3.88 -11.54 -5.92
CA PHE A 135 4.61 -10.27 -5.80
C PHE A 135 5.76 -10.35 -4.78
N SER A 136 5.58 -11.09 -3.69
CA SER A 136 6.66 -11.30 -2.71
C SER A 136 7.85 -12.05 -3.33
N ILE A 137 7.61 -13.08 -4.14
CA ILE A 137 8.66 -13.81 -4.86
C ILE A 137 9.40 -12.87 -5.82
N ILE A 138 8.68 -12.06 -6.61
CA ILE A 138 9.32 -11.09 -7.52
C ILE A 138 10.18 -10.10 -6.73
N ASN A 139 9.69 -9.58 -5.63
CA ASN A 139 10.43 -8.65 -4.80
C ASN A 139 11.69 -9.30 -4.19
N LEU A 140 11.61 -10.55 -3.75
CA LEU A 140 12.77 -11.30 -3.25
C LEU A 140 13.79 -11.58 -4.36
N LEU A 141 13.34 -11.90 -5.57
CA LEU A 141 14.23 -12.04 -6.73
C LEU A 141 14.91 -10.71 -7.10
N ALA A 142 14.19 -9.61 -7.00
CA ALA A 142 14.73 -8.27 -7.20
C ALA A 142 15.71 -7.86 -6.06
N ALA A 143 15.58 -8.45 -4.88
CA ALA A 143 16.42 -8.15 -3.72
C ALA A 143 17.91 -8.53 -3.90
N LYS A 144 18.26 -9.34 -4.91
CA LYS A 144 19.67 -9.61 -5.29
C LYS A 144 20.41 -8.37 -5.81
N TYR A 145 19.68 -7.32 -6.21
CA TYR A 145 20.30 -6.06 -6.62
C TYR A 145 20.67 -5.22 -5.39
N SER A 146 21.79 -4.50 -5.49
CA SER A 146 22.38 -3.83 -4.33
C SER A 146 21.47 -2.76 -3.72
N PHE A 147 20.95 -3.02 -2.51
CA PHE A 147 20.22 -2.03 -1.72
C PHE A 147 21.09 -0.80 -1.40
N SER A 148 22.38 -0.99 -1.15
CA SER A 148 23.27 0.12 -0.78
C SER A 148 23.44 1.14 -1.88
N LYS A 149 23.26 0.71 -3.14
CA LYS A 149 23.42 1.57 -4.31
C LYS A 149 22.09 2.24 -4.72
N TYR A 150 20.98 1.52 -4.53
CA TYR A 150 19.64 1.96 -5.00
C TYR A 150 18.56 1.71 -3.94
N PRO A 151 18.69 2.27 -2.73
CA PRO A 151 17.71 2.03 -1.65
C PRO A 151 16.31 2.53 -2.03
N GLU A 152 16.21 3.60 -2.83
CA GLU A 152 14.95 4.19 -3.27
C GLU A 152 14.14 3.25 -4.18
N LEU A 153 14.80 2.45 -5.02
CA LEU A 153 14.12 1.47 -5.86
C LEU A 153 13.53 0.34 -5.02
N HIS A 154 14.24 -0.14 -4.01
CA HIS A 154 13.74 -1.18 -3.11
C HIS A 154 12.56 -0.69 -2.26
N VAL A 155 12.69 0.50 -1.68
CA VAL A 155 11.59 1.11 -0.91
C VAL A 155 10.39 1.35 -1.83
N GLY A 156 10.60 1.91 -3.02
CA GLY A 156 9.54 2.12 -4.02
C GLY A 156 8.86 0.82 -4.43
N LEU A 157 9.63 -0.25 -4.67
CA LEU A 157 9.09 -1.56 -5.05
C LEU A 157 8.16 -2.12 -3.97
N TRP A 158 8.61 -2.14 -2.71
CA TRP A 158 7.81 -2.70 -1.61
C TRP A 158 6.59 -1.84 -1.28
N MET A 159 6.71 -0.52 -1.32
CA MET A 159 5.56 0.37 -1.14
C MET A 159 4.55 0.24 -2.28
N THR A 160 5.00 0.07 -3.52
CA THR A 160 4.08 -0.18 -4.64
C THR A 160 3.40 -1.54 -4.51
N THR A 161 4.15 -2.56 -4.06
CA THR A 161 3.60 -3.90 -3.79
C THR A 161 2.48 -3.85 -2.77
N PHE A 162 2.56 -2.99 -1.75
CA PHE A 162 1.45 -2.82 -0.79
C PHE A 162 0.11 -2.59 -1.50
N PHE A 163 0.07 -1.70 -2.48
CA PHE A 163 -1.17 -1.38 -3.21
C PHE A 163 -1.69 -2.55 -4.07
N LEU A 164 -0.82 -3.51 -4.37
CA LEU A 164 -1.17 -4.69 -5.16
C LEU A 164 -1.59 -5.89 -4.31
N ILE A 165 -1.11 -5.98 -3.06
CA ILE A 165 -1.35 -7.17 -2.21
C ILE A 165 -2.26 -6.90 -1.01
N TYR A 166 -2.41 -5.65 -0.59
CA TYR A 166 -3.24 -5.33 0.56
C TYR A 166 -4.72 -5.38 0.21
N LYS A 167 -5.51 -6.00 1.09
CA LYS A 167 -6.93 -6.27 0.84
C LYS A 167 -7.84 -5.04 0.91
N ASP A 168 -7.38 -3.95 1.53
CA ASP A 168 -8.19 -2.78 1.84
C ASP A 168 -7.41 -1.50 1.53
N VAL A 169 -7.28 -1.19 0.23
CA VAL A 169 -6.54 -0.04 -0.28
C VAL A 169 -7.51 1.09 -0.62
N TRP A 170 -7.57 2.08 0.25
CA TRP A 170 -8.36 3.29 0.04
C TRP A 170 -7.58 4.36 -0.72
N GLU A 171 -8.29 5.25 -1.40
CA GLU A 171 -7.68 6.33 -2.19
C GLU A 171 -6.67 7.17 -1.39
N HIS A 172 -6.98 7.50 -0.14
CA HIS A 172 -6.08 8.25 0.72
C HIS A 172 -4.76 7.52 1.06
N HIS A 173 -4.68 6.20 0.86
CA HIS A 173 -3.41 5.47 1.01
C HIS A 173 -2.39 5.88 -0.05
N TYR A 174 -2.81 6.32 -1.23
CA TYR A 174 -1.89 6.72 -2.31
C TYR A 174 -1.04 7.95 -1.98
N VAL A 175 -1.43 8.74 -0.98
CA VAL A 175 -0.59 9.82 -0.43
C VAL A 175 0.80 9.34 0.01
N PHE A 176 0.94 8.04 0.36
CA PHE A 176 2.25 7.50 0.75
C PHE A 176 3.19 7.25 -0.42
N ILE A 177 2.66 6.96 -1.62
CA ILE A 177 3.51 6.69 -2.78
C ILE A 177 3.95 7.96 -3.50
N LEU A 178 3.20 9.06 -3.37
CA LEU A 178 3.51 10.31 -4.05
C LEU A 178 4.91 10.87 -3.69
N PRO A 179 5.32 10.92 -2.41
CA PRO A 179 6.68 11.35 -2.04
C PRO A 179 7.78 10.46 -2.60
N ILE A 180 7.51 9.17 -2.73
CA ILE A 180 8.44 8.21 -3.33
C ILE A 180 8.59 8.49 -4.82
N LEU A 181 7.50 8.77 -5.52
CA LEU A 181 7.52 9.15 -6.93
C LEU A 181 8.33 10.43 -7.17
N ILE A 182 8.14 11.46 -6.33
CA ILE A 182 8.92 12.69 -6.39
C ILE A 182 10.41 12.37 -6.20
N PHE A 183 10.74 11.54 -5.21
CA PHE A 183 12.12 11.16 -4.94
C PHE A 183 12.74 10.37 -6.12
N LEU A 184 11.99 9.42 -6.68
CA LEU A 184 12.43 8.66 -7.87
C LEU A 184 12.62 9.58 -9.07
N TYR A 185 11.74 10.57 -9.26
CA TYR A 185 11.89 11.56 -10.32
C TYR A 185 13.19 12.37 -10.17
N ILE A 186 13.47 12.85 -8.97
CA ILE A 186 14.73 13.60 -8.69
C ILE A 186 15.96 12.72 -8.96
N CYS A 187 15.87 11.40 -8.66
CA CYS A 187 17.01 10.50 -8.85
C CYS A 187 17.24 10.07 -10.30
N TYR A 188 16.18 9.97 -11.10
CA TYR A 188 16.25 9.33 -12.43
C TYR A 188 15.82 10.25 -13.57
N GLU A 189 15.25 11.42 -13.30
CA GLU A 189 14.79 12.44 -14.26
C GLU A 189 13.90 11.89 -15.38
N ASP A 190 13.15 10.80 -15.08
CA ASP A 190 12.30 10.13 -16.04
C ASP A 190 10.90 10.77 -16.07
N LYS A 191 10.57 11.45 -17.16
CA LYS A 191 9.28 12.15 -17.32
C LYS A 191 8.06 11.25 -17.18
N ARG A 192 8.19 9.94 -17.40
CA ARG A 192 7.08 8.98 -17.18
C ARG A 192 6.60 8.97 -15.73
N LEU A 193 7.49 9.23 -14.77
CA LEU A 193 7.13 9.32 -13.35
C LEU A 193 6.20 10.51 -13.07
N ILE A 194 6.29 11.59 -13.83
CA ILE A 194 5.38 12.74 -13.71
C ILE A 194 3.96 12.32 -14.12
N PHE A 195 3.81 11.60 -15.24
CA PHE A 195 2.51 11.11 -15.68
C PHE A 195 1.90 10.12 -14.68
N ILE A 196 2.72 9.21 -14.12
CA ILE A 196 2.28 8.29 -13.08
C ILE A 196 1.85 9.07 -11.83
N TYR A 197 2.62 10.09 -11.42
CA TYR A 197 2.28 10.96 -10.29
C TYR A 197 0.93 11.65 -10.50
N ILE A 198 0.73 12.29 -11.64
CA ILE A 198 -0.53 12.95 -11.97
C ILE A 198 -1.69 11.95 -11.92
N ALA A 199 -1.55 10.78 -12.56
CA ALA A 199 -2.59 9.76 -12.58
C ALA A 199 -2.94 9.23 -11.17
N LEU A 200 -1.96 9.09 -10.27
CA LEU A 200 -2.19 8.66 -8.90
C LEU A 200 -2.71 9.79 -8.00
N ALA A 201 -2.37 11.05 -8.28
CA ALA A 201 -2.82 12.22 -7.53
C ALA A 201 -4.26 12.65 -7.88
N LEU A 202 -4.71 12.39 -9.12
CA LEU A 202 -6.08 12.70 -9.54
C LEU A 202 -7.10 11.92 -8.71
N PRO A 203 -8.27 12.50 -8.37
CA PRO A 203 -9.34 11.78 -7.70
C PRO A 203 -9.85 10.63 -8.57
N THR A 204 -10.38 9.60 -7.93
CA THR A 204 -11.00 8.48 -8.67
C THR A 204 -12.30 8.93 -9.34
N SER A 205 -12.74 8.14 -10.33
CA SER A 205 -14.01 8.37 -11.02
C SER A 205 -15.25 8.15 -10.13
N PHE A 206 -15.06 7.75 -8.87
CA PHE A 206 -16.13 7.54 -7.89
C PHE A 206 -17.10 8.72 -7.83
N ILE A 207 -16.60 9.95 -7.67
CA ILE A 207 -17.42 11.17 -7.59
C ILE A 207 -18.27 11.36 -8.87
N LEU A 208 -17.72 11.01 -10.03
CA LEU A 208 -18.45 11.15 -11.30
C LEU A 208 -19.59 10.16 -11.42
N PHE A 209 -19.41 8.93 -10.95
CA PHE A 209 -20.47 7.92 -10.95
C PHE A 209 -21.55 8.25 -9.92
N ASP A 210 -21.17 8.76 -8.78
CA ASP A 210 -22.07 9.12 -7.68
C ASP A 210 -22.92 10.35 -8.03
N LEU A 211 -22.31 11.38 -8.64
CA LEU A 211 -23.04 12.56 -9.14
C LEU A 211 -24.11 12.23 -10.17
N LYS A 212 -23.88 11.19 -11.00
CA LYS A 212 -24.88 10.76 -12.00
C LYS A 212 -26.02 9.96 -11.40
N SER A 213 -25.79 9.20 -10.34
CA SER A 213 -26.82 8.38 -9.72
C SER A 213 -27.75 9.16 -8.79
N GLY A 214 -27.40 10.38 -8.41
CA GLY A 214 -28.18 11.19 -7.46
C GLY A 214 -28.29 10.57 -6.06
N VAL A 215 -27.58 9.49 -5.81
CA VAL A 215 -27.65 8.72 -4.56
C VAL A 215 -26.57 9.21 -3.62
N TYR A 216 -26.81 10.35 -2.97
CA TYR A 216 -26.12 10.71 -1.72
C TYR A 216 -26.79 9.95 -0.58
N GLY A 217 -26.30 8.76 -0.27
CA GLY A 217 -26.83 7.94 0.83
C GLY A 217 -25.72 7.09 1.46
N PRO A 218 -25.98 6.48 2.61
CA PRO A 218 -25.04 5.57 3.27
C PRO A 218 -24.84 4.25 2.52
N ILE A 219 -25.38 4.13 1.32
CA ILE A 219 -25.31 2.92 0.49
C ILE A 219 -24.08 3.03 -0.38
N ASP A 220 -23.20 2.03 -0.26
CA ASP A 220 -22.04 1.88 -1.14
C ASP A 220 -22.47 1.76 -2.60
N PRO A 221 -22.06 2.68 -3.49
CA PRO A 221 -22.46 2.70 -4.90
C PRO A 221 -22.00 1.46 -5.67
N GLU A 222 -20.97 0.75 -5.19
CA GLU A 222 -20.51 -0.51 -5.77
C GLU A 222 -21.64 -1.54 -5.93
N ARG A 223 -22.65 -1.50 -5.08
CA ARG A 223 -23.79 -2.43 -5.14
C ARG A 223 -24.63 -2.27 -6.40
N SER A 224 -24.71 -1.06 -6.92
CA SER A 224 -25.47 -0.75 -8.16
C SER A 224 -24.62 -0.79 -9.43
N TRP A 225 -23.29 -0.82 -9.29
CA TRP A 225 -22.39 -0.81 -10.44
C TRP A 225 -22.37 -2.14 -11.18
N THR A 226 -22.27 -2.06 -12.49
CA THR A 226 -21.91 -3.19 -13.34
C THR A 226 -20.46 -3.59 -13.10
N ILE A 227 -20.09 -4.81 -13.56
CA ILE A 227 -18.69 -5.26 -13.50
C ILE A 227 -17.77 -4.26 -14.23
N LEU A 228 -18.18 -3.77 -15.38
CA LEU A 228 -17.40 -2.81 -16.17
C LEU A 228 -17.16 -1.50 -15.41
N GLN A 229 -18.17 -0.95 -14.73
CA GLN A 229 -18.03 0.25 -13.90
C GLN A 229 -17.06 0.03 -12.75
N SER A 230 -17.14 -1.11 -12.07
CA SER A 230 -16.22 -1.50 -11.01
C SER A 230 -14.78 -1.60 -11.50
N VAL A 231 -14.58 -2.20 -12.69
CA VAL A 231 -13.25 -2.32 -13.32
C VAL A 231 -12.71 -0.95 -13.70
N ILE A 232 -13.50 -0.12 -14.40
CA ILE A 232 -13.07 1.22 -14.83
C ILE A 232 -12.67 2.06 -13.60
N HIS A 233 -13.52 2.09 -12.58
CA HIS A 233 -13.29 2.87 -11.38
C HIS A 233 -11.94 2.51 -10.72
N ARG A 234 -11.71 1.23 -10.44
CA ARG A 234 -10.48 0.79 -9.77
C ARG A 234 -9.24 0.88 -10.65
N SER A 235 -9.41 0.73 -11.97
CA SER A 235 -8.32 0.85 -12.94
C SER A 235 -7.67 2.24 -12.94
N THR A 236 -8.38 3.28 -12.53
CA THR A 236 -7.84 4.65 -12.44
C THR A 236 -6.60 4.74 -11.53
N LYS A 237 -6.56 3.95 -10.45
CA LYS A 237 -5.41 3.87 -9.54
C LYS A 237 -4.54 2.64 -9.78
N LEU A 238 -5.16 1.53 -10.14
CA LEU A 238 -4.47 0.26 -10.32
C LEU A 238 -3.51 0.27 -11.50
N ILE A 239 -3.94 0.78 -12.67
CA ILE A 239 -3.07 0.82 -13.86
C ILE A 239 -1.79 1.63 -13.61
N PRO A 240 -1.83 2.90 -13.14
CA PRO A 240 -0.59 3.63 -12.86
C PRO A 240 0.26 2.96 -11.78
N THR A 241 -0.34 2.27 -10.80
CA THR A 241 0.39 1.50 -9.79
C THR A 241 1.15 0.33 -10.41
N ILE A 242 0.51 -0.44 -11.29
CA ILE A 242 1.14 -1.55 -12.03
C ILE A 242 2.26 -1.01 -12.94
N VAL A 243 2.01 0.09 -13.64
CA VAL A 243 3.03 0.73 -14.50
C VAL A 243 4.23 1.16 -13.67
N LEU A 244 4.02 1.77 -12.50
CA LEU A 244 5.10 2.13 -11.57
C LEU A 244 5.88 0.90 -11.11
N TYR A 245 5.18 -0.17 -10.72
CA TYR A 245 5.82 -1.42 -10.28
C TYR A 245 6.77 -1.96 -11.35
N PHE A 246 6.30 -2.09 -12.58
CA PHE A 246 7.13 -2.58 -13.69
C PHE A 246 8.22 -1.59 -14.09
N TRP A 247 7.98 -0.28 -13.99
CA TRP A 247 9.03 0.71 -14.20
C TRP A 247 10.19 0.52 -13.20
N ILE A 248 9.87 0.34 -11.91
CA ILE A 248 10.88 0.11 -10.87
C ILE A 248 11.66 -1.19 -11.16
N ILE A 249 10.97 -2.29 -11.43
CA ILE A 249 11.59 -3.58 -11.78
C ILE A 249 12.54 -3.41 -12.96
N LYS A 250 12.06 -2.82 -14.07
CA LYS A 250 12.88 -2.56 -15.25
C LYS A 250 14.12 -1.74 -14.89
N ARG A 251 13.96 -0.69 -14.09
CA ARG A 251 15.07 0.17 -13.67
C ARG A 251 16.11 -0.58 -12.87
N MET A 252 15.69 -1.45 -11.95
CA MET A 252 16.58 -2.32 -11.17
C MET A 252 17.43 -3.23 -12.07
N PHE A 253 16.84 -3.79 -13.13
CA PHE A 253 17.57 -4.62 -14.10
C PHE A 253 18.58 -3.82 -14.95
N MET A 254 18.29 -2.55 -15.23
CA MET A 254 19.16 -1.68 -16.02
C MET A 254 20.34 -1.11 -15.23
N CYS A 255 20.24 -1.10 -13.91
CA CYS A 255 21.25 -0.56 -13.00
C CYS A 255 22.31 -1.62 -12.58
N LYS A 256 22.51 -2.66 -13.39
CA LYS A 256 23.56 -3.67 -13.18
C LYS A 256 24.97 -3.11 -13.22
#